data_a4e3b52c4919cd5eec63f8a6aa2e9a03
#
_entry.id   a4e3b52c4919cd5eec63f8a6aa2e9a03
#
_cell.length_a   1.000
_cell.length_b   1.000
_cell.length_c   1.000
_cell.angle_alpha   90.00
_cell.angle_beta   90.00
_cell.angle_gamma   90.00
#
_symmetry.space_group_name_H-M   'P 1'
#
loop_
_entity.id
_entity.type
_entity.pdbx_description
1 polymer ?
#
loop_
_entity_poly.entity_id
_entity_poly.type
_entity_poly.pdbx_seq_one_letter_code
_entity_poly.pdbx_strand_id
1 'polypeptide(L)'
;MKPLKIAEGIYEVGVKDWNVRDFHGYSTDKGTTYNSFLIMDEKIVLVDTVKNGFGAEHLRNISKIVDPKKIDIVISNHTEMDHTGTLVETMRTIGIDKPLYCSKMGEKNLKAHFPDKLNYQVVDNAFSLPIGKRTLQFLETRMLHWPDSMFTYIPEDKILFSSDAFGQHYAGKENFDDEIGPCIMEHAKKYYANILLLFSSKVKALIETVAKMNLDIKTICPDHGIIWRKDPSVIINKYMEWSEQKPAKKAVVIYDTMWHSTEKMAQSIAEGLKASGVFTMLMHARKWHRSDIMTEVLDAGLVVIGSPTMNNVLYPTLSDVMTYMKGLRPQNKKAAAFGSY
;
A
#
# COMPACT_ATOMS: atom_id res chain seq x y z
N MET A 1 -13.02 3.89 16.98
CA MET A 1 -11.80 4.72 17.21
C MET A 1 -12.21 6.15 17.57
N LYS A 2 -11.33 6.99 18.12
CA LYS A 2 -11.56 8.44 18.23
C LYS A 2 -11.01 9.06 16.94
N PRO A 3 -11.74 9.97 16.25
CA PRO A 3 -11.20 10.68 15.09
C PRO A 3 -9.89 11.38 15.43
N LEU A 4 -8.91 11.30 14.52
CA LEU A 4 -7.59 11.86 14.69
C LEU A 4 -7.49 13.20 13.95
N LYS A 5 -7.19 14.28 14.64
CA LYS A 5 -6.94 15.57 14.00
C LYS A 5 -5.56 15.56 13.35
N ILE A 6 -5.51 15.77 12.04
CA ILE A 6 -4.28 15.86 11.24
C ILE A 6 -3.83 17.31 11.14
N ALA A 7 -4.75 18.19 10.78
CA ALA A 7 -4.56 19.65 10.69
C ALA A 7 -5.86 20.35 11.11
N GLU A 8 -5.87 21.69 11.06
CA GLU A 8 -7.11 22.42 11.37
C GLU A 8 -8.20 22.09 10.36
N GLY A 9 -9.32 21.56 10.86
CA GLY A 9 -10.44 21.11 10.03
C GLY A 9 -10.19 19.83 9.21
N ILE A 10 -9.07 19.12 9.39
CA ILE A 10 -8.79 17.87 8.67
C ILE A 10 -8.61 16.73 9.67
N TYR A 11 -9.38 15.67 9.48
CA TYR A 11 -9.46 14.54 10.41
C TYR A 11 -9.33 13.20 9.67
N GLU A 12 -8.63 12.25 10.27
CA GLU A 12 -8.73 10.84 9.91
C GLU A 12 -9.93 10.24 10.66
N VAL A 13 -10.83 9.61 9.93
CA VAL A 13 -12.11 9.05 10.40
C VAL A 13 -12.30 7.57 10.04
N GLY A 14 -11.29 6.95 9.47
CA GLY A 14 -11.28 5.54 9.06
C GLY A 14 -11.33 4.56 10.23
N VAL A 15 -10.85 3.34 10.00
CA VAL A 15 -10.95 2.25 10.97
C VAL A 15 -9.66 1.41 11.01
N LYS A 16 -9.45 0.70 12.12
CA LYS A 16 -8.32 -0.23 12.32
C LYS A 16 -8.83 -1.67 12.33
N ASP A 17 -8.36 -2.47 11.39
CA ASP A 17 -8.60 -3.93 11.35
C ASP A 17 -7.44 -4.65 12.07
N TRP A 18 -7.60 -4.86 13.36
CA TRP A 18 -6.60 -5.50 14.23
C TRP A 18 -6.42 -6.99 13.95
N ASN A 19 -7.39 -7.63 13.31
CA ASN A 19 -7.52 -9.08 13.25
C ASN A 19 -7.14 -9.67 11.89
N VAL A 20 -7.06 -8.88 10.84
CA VAL A 20 -6.65 -9.38 9.52
C VAL A 20 -5.19 -9.87 9.57
N ARG A 21 -4.95 -11.09 9.03
CA ARG A 21 -3.61 -11.71 9.02
C ARG A 21 -3.16 -12.12 7.63
N ASP A 22 -4.07 -12.15 6.69
CA ASP A 22 -3.80 -12.35 5.26
C ASP A 22 -4.67 -11.37 4.48
N PHE A 23 -4.03 -10.54 3.69
CA PHE A 23 -4.67 -9.53 2.87
C PHE A 23 -3.93 -9.44 1.53
N HIS A 24 -4.62 -9.64 0.41
CA HIS A 24 -4.02 -9.73 -0.93
C HIS A 24 -2.98 -10.87 -1.08
N GLY A 25 -3.09 -11.96 -0.31
CA GLY A 25 -2.09 -13.02 -0.28
C GLY A 25 -0.77 -12.61 0.41
N TYR A 26 -0.83 -11.61 1.23
CA TYR A 26 0.24 -10.90 1.92
C TYR A 26 0.02 -11.01 3.43
N SER A 27 1.01 -11.46 4.21
CA SER A 27 0.85 -11.60 5.66
C SER A 27 0.86 -10.24 6.36
N THR A 28 -0.18 -9.99 7.15
CA THR A 28 -0.40 -8.72 7.87
C THR A 28 -0.33 -8.92 9.37
N ASP A 29 0.87 -9.23 9.89
CA ASP A 29 1.07 -9.62 11.29
C ASP A 29 0.60 -8.57 12.31
N LYS A 30 0.58 -7.31 11.91
CA LYS A 30 0.12 -6.16 12.69
C LYS A 30 -1.27 -5.65 12.29
N GLY A 31 -2.05 -6.46 11.53
CA GLY A 31 -3.32 -5.98 10.99
C GLY A 31 -3.14 -4.91 9.92
N THR A 32 -4.17 -4.12 9.67
CA THR A 32 -4.14 -2.98 8.75
C THR A 32 -5.06 -1.87 9.22
N THR A 33 -5.07 -0.75 8.52
CA THR A 33 -6.09 0.29 8.64
C THR A 33 -6.78 0.46 7.28
N TYR A 34 -7.98 0.99 7.30
CA TYR A 34 -8.66 1.54 6.12
C TYR A 34 -8.88 3.00 6.46
N ASN A 35 -7.95 3.84 5.99
CA ASN A 35 -7.97 5.26 6.31
C ASN A 35 -9.00 5.96 5.42
N SER A 36 -9.68 6.91 6.00
CA SER A 36 -10.62 7.80 5.34
C SER A 36 -10.50 9.18 5.98
N PHE A 37 -10.65 10.22 5.21
CA PHE A 37 -10.33 11.56 5.69
C PHE A 37 -11.52 12.51 5.52
N LEU A 38 -11.77 13.32 6.54
CA LEU A 38 -12.82 14.32 6.55
C LEU A 38 -12.21 15.72 6.55
N ILE A 39 -12.57 16.54 5.56
CA ILE A 39 -12.12 17.91 5.41
C ILE A 39 -13.30 18.84 5.70
N MET A 40 -13.16 19.64 6.74
CA MET A 40 -14.13 20.63 7.19
C MET A 40 -13.77 22.00 6.63
N ASP A 41 -14.51 22.44 5.64
CA ASP A 41 -14.41 23.78 5.04
C ASP A 41 -15.82 24.31 4.72
N GLU A 42 -15.99 25.30 3.86
CA GLU A 42 -17.34 25.74 3.41
C GLU A 42 -18.12 24.59 2.79
N LYS A 43 -17.44 23.72 2.02
CA LYS A 43 -17.94 22.41 1.63
C LYS A 43 -17.23 21.33 2.44
N ILE A 44 -17.99 20.40 2.99
CA ILE A 44 -17.47 19.29 3.75
C ILE A 44 -17.18 18.13 2.81
N VAL A 45 -15.95 17.63 2.81
CA VAL A 45 -15.48 16.60 1.89
C VAL A 45 -15.08 15.35 2.64
N LEU A 46 -15.52 14.18 2.17
CA LEU A 46 -15.03 12.88 2.60
C LEU A 46 -14.12 12.29 1.52
N VAL A 47 -12.91 11.94 1.88
CA VAL A 47 -11.92 11.28 1.00
C VAL A 47 -11.85 9.82 1.36
N ASP A 48 -12.18 8.97 0.41
CA ASP A 48 -12.27 7.51 0.48
C ASP A 48 -13.22 6.98 1.56
N THR A 49 -13.56 5.72 1.48
CA THR A 49 -14.38 5.02 2.49
C THR A 49 -13.59 3.81 3.03
N VAL A 50 -14.26 2.82 3.57
CA VAL A 50 -13.62 1.70 4.22
C VAL A 50 -14.14 0.36 3.69
N LYS A 51 -13.46 -0.72 4.02
CA LYS A 51 -13.82 -2.09 3.71
C LYS A 51 -15.20 -2.44 4.24
N ASN A 52 -15.91 -3.28 3.49
CA ASN A 52 -17.19 -3.85 3.93
C ASN A 52 -17.06 -4.50 5.32
N GLY A 53 -18.09 -4.33 6.15
CA GLY A 53 -18.14 -4.75 7.55
C GLY A 53 -17.69 -3.68 8.54
N PHE A 54 -17.05 -2.60 8.11
CA PHE A 54 -16.62 -1.49 8.96
C PHE A 54 -17.46 -0.22 8.82
N GLY A 55 -18.50 -0.21 7.96
CA GLY A 55 -19.30 0.99 7.64
C GLY A 55 -19.93 1.64 8.88
N ALA A 56 -20.49 0.85 9.78
CA ALA A 56 -21.09 1.38 10.99
C ALA A 56 -20.07 2.05 11.93
N GLU A 57 -18.82 1.56 12.00
CA GLU A 57 -17.76 2.20 12.78
C GLU A 57 -17.30 3.49 12.09
N HIS A 58 -17.11 3.45 10.78
CA HIS A 58 -16.74 4.61 9.97
C HIS A 58 -17.75 5.75 10.12
N LEU A 59 -19.04 5.49 9.92
CA LEU A 59 -20.09 6.49 10.10
C LEU A 59 -20.15 7.04 11.54
N ARG A 60 -19.93 6.19 12.56
CA ARG A 60 -19.82 6.65 13.96
C ARG A 60 -18.60 7.55 14.16
N ASN A 61 -17.48 7.30 13.49
CA ASN A 61 -16.30 8.17 13.57
C ASN A 61 -16.58 9.53 12.94
N ILE A 62 -17.17 9.57 11.76
CA ILE A 62 -17.62 10.81 11.11
C ILE A 62 -18.57 11.58 12.00
N SER A 63 -19.57 10.90 12.58
CA SER A 63 -20.61 11.52 13.44
C SER A 63 -20.06 12.17 14.71
N LYS A 64 -18.84 11.85 15.13
CA LYS A 64 -18.17 12.54 16.25
C LYS A 64 -17.64 13.93 15.87
N ILE A 65 -17.51 14.22 14.58
CA ILE A 65 -17.04 15.50 14.05
C ILE A 65 -18.20 16.30 13.47
N VAL A 66 -19.01 15.66 12.64
CA VAL A 66 -20.13 16.30 11.93
C VAL A 66 -21.26 15.31 11.68
N ASP A 67 -22.49 15.79 11.56
CA ASP A 67 -23.58 14.97 11.05
C ASP A 67 -23.24 14.50 9.62
N PRO A 68 -23.18 13.20 9.33
CA PRO A 68 -22.84 12.69 7.99
C PRO A 68 -23.68 13.31 6.86
N LYS A 69 -24.92 13.68 7.09
CA LYS A 69 -25.80 14.35 6.11
C LYS A 69 -25.29 15.71 5.65
N LYS A 70 -24.40 16.33 6.41
CA LYS A 70 -23.78 17.61 6.05
C LYS A 70 -22.58 17.47 5.12
N ILE A 71 -22.12 16.25 4.84
CA ILE A 71 -21.08 16.03 3.82
C ILE A 71 -21.63 16.44 2.47
N ASP A 72 -20.90 17.28 1.76
CA ASP A 72 -21.28 17.81 0.46
C ASP A 72 -20.70 17.02 -0.70
N ILE A 73 -19.52 16.45 -0.50
CA ILE A 73 -18.69 15.86 -1.56
C ILE A 73 -18.04 14.58 -1.03
N VAL A 74 -17.98 13.55 -1.88
CA VAL A 74 -17.15 12.37 -1.67
C VAL A 74 -16.10 12.29 -2.77
N ILE A 75 -14.87 11.90 -2.41
CA ILE A 75 -13.78 11.60 -3.35
C ILE A 75 -13.44 10.12 -3.20
N SER A 76 -13.29 9.42 -4.33
CA SER A 76 -12.73 8.07 -4.36
C SER A 76 -11.41 8.12 -5.13
N ASN A 77 -10.29 8.07 -4.38
CA ASN A 77 -8.95 8.04 -4.96
C ASN A 77 -8.63 6.69 -5.57
N HIS A 78 -9.23 5.62 -5.02
CA HIS A 78 -9.01 4.25 -5.45
C HIS A 78 -10.29 3.42 -5.31
N THR A 79 -10.50 2.48 -6.24
CA THR A 79 -11.77 1.76 -6.34
C THR A 79 -11.72 0.33 -5.83
N GLU A 80 -10.62 -0.10 -5.20
CA GLU A 80 -10.53 -1.40 -4.57
C GLU A 80 -11.52 -1.52 -3.41
N MET A 81 -12.00 -2.73 -3.15
CA MET A 81 -13.15 -2.96 -2.26
C MET A 81 -12.86 -2.69 -0.78
N ASP A 82 -11.61 -2.52 -0.40
CA ASP A 82 -11.24 -2.10 0.95
C ASP A 82 -11.32 -0.58 1.17
N HIS A 83 -11.40 0.20 0.08
CA HIS A 83 -11.64 1.64 0.09
C HIS A 83 -13.06 2.00 -0.38
N THR A 84 -13.73 1.09 -1.08
CA THR A 84 -15.08 1.34 -1.62
C THR A 84 -16.14 0.37 -1.13
N GLY A 85 -15.78 -0.62 -0.30
CA GLY A 85 -16.72 -1.64 0.18
C GLY A 85 -17.93 -1.08 0.91
N THR A 86 -17.80 0.09 1.53
CA THR A 86 -18.93 0.79 2.20
C THR A 86 -19.38 2.05 1.45
N LEU A 87 -18.87 2.30 0.25
CA LEU A 87 -19.16 3.54 -0.49
C LEU A 87 -20.66 3.77 -0.69
N VAL A 88 -21.39 2.77 -1.18
CA VAL A 88 -22.84 2.89 -1.44
C VAL A 88 -23.62 3.10 -0.15
N GLU A 89 -23.28 2.38 0.94
CA GLU A 89 -23.90 2.57 2.25
C GLU A 89 -23.66 3.99 2.78
N THR A 90 -22.42 4.46 2.64
CA THR A 90 -22.04 5.83 3.01
C THR A 90 -22.80 6.85 2.19
N MET A 91 -22.84 6.70 0.84
CA MET A 91 -23.57 7.59 -0.05
C MET A 91 -25.08 7.63 0.25
N ARG A 92 -25.70 6.49 0.58
CA ARG A 92 -27.11 6.46 1.01
C ARG A 92 -27.35 7.23 2.31
N THR A 93 -26.39 7.22 3.22
CA THR A 93 -26.48 7.92 4.52
C THR A 93 -26.31 9.43 4.36
N ILE A 94 -25.36 9.87 3.52
CA ILE A 94 -25.06 11.29 3.32
C ILE A 94 -25.98 11.96 2.30
N GLY A 95 -26.54 11.20 1.36
CA GLY A 95 -27.37 11.61 0.23
C GLY A 95 -26.82 11.00 -1.06
N ILE A 96 -27.58 10.08 -1.65
CA ILE A 96 -27.15 9.27 -2.80
C ILE A 96 -26.85 10.10 -4.08
N ASP A 97 -27.40 11.28 -4.17
CA ASP A 97 -27.26 12.26 -5.25
C ASP A 97 -26.09 13.23 -5.07
N LYS A 98 -25.43 13.18 -3.92
CA LYS A 98 -24.23 14.00 -3.66
C LYS A 98 -23.13 13.67 -4.68
N PRO A 99 -22.31 14.66 -5.10
CA PRO A 99 -21.24 14.43 -6.06
C PRO A 99 -20.15 13.50 -5.52
N LEU A 100 -19.80 12.49 -6.34
CA LEU A 100 -18.72 11.56 -6.12
C LEU A 100 -17.61 11.81 -7.15
N TYR A 101 -16.51 12.41 -6.73
CA TYR A 101 -15.36 12.70 -7.57
C TYR A 101 -14.43 11.49 -7.66
N CYS A 102 -14.01 11.14 -8.88
CA CYS A 102 -13.09 10.04 -9.13
C CYS A 102 -12.38 10.24 -10.48
N SER A 103 -11.34 9.46 -10.75
CA SER A 103 -10.70 9.42 -12.06
C SER A 103 -11.66 8.82 -13.12
N LYS A 104 -11.33 9.00 -14.40
CA LYS A 104 -12.10 8.37 -15.49
C LYS A 104 -12.15 6.85 -15.38
N MET A 105 -11.06 6.21 -14.97
CA MET A 105 -11.04 4.76 -14.73
C MET A 105 -11.78 4.41 -13.45
N GLY A 106 -11.75 5.28 -12.44
CA GLY A 106 -12.54 5.14 -11.23
C GLY A 106 -14.03 5.09 -11.51
N GLU A 107 -14.55 6.00 -12.32
CA GLU A 107 -15.96 5.96 -12.76
C GLU A 107 -16.31 4.62 -13.43
N LYS A 108 -15.45 4.15 -14.34
CA LYS A 108 -15.66 2.87 -15.04
C LYS A 108 -15.71 1.69 -14.07
N ASN A 109 -14.77 1.63 -13.13
CA ASN A 109 -14.67 0.55 -12.15
C ASN A 109 -15.85 0.60 -11.18
N LEU A 110 -16.18 1.77 -10.62
CA LEU A 110 -17.29 1.94 -9.69
C LEU A 110 -18.62 1.54 -10.30
N LYS A 111 -18.87 1.91 -11.57
CA LYS A 111 -20.07 1.47 -12.32
C LYS A 111 -20.11 -0.04 -12.55
N ALA A 112 -18.95 -0.70 -12.64
CA ALA A 112 -18.87 -2.16 -12.75
C ALA A 112 -19.05 -2.86 -11.40
N HIS A 113 -18.57 -2.26 -10.31
CA HIS A 113 -18.68 -2.81 -8.96
C HIS A 113 -20.10 -2.61 -8.39
N PHE A 114 -20.73 -1.47 -8.65
CA PHE A 114 -21.98 -1.08 -8.01
C PHE A 114 -23.06 -0.78 -9.06
N PRO A 115 -24.24 -1.43 -8.97
CA PRO A 115 -25.37 -1.16 -9.87
C PRO A 115 -26.07 0.16 -9.53
N ASP A 116 -25.78 0.78 -8.40
CA ASP A 116 -26.40 2.01 -7.93
C ASP A 116 -26.01 3.18 -8.84
N LYS A 117 -26.97 4.04 -9.12
CA LYS A 117 -26.72 5.27 -9.89
C LYS A 117 -26.20 6.35 -8.96
N LEU A 118 -24.87 6.49 -8.88
CA LEU A 118 -24.20 7.55 -8.16
C LEU A 118 -23.95 8.76 -9.06
N ASN A 119 -23.81 9.94 -8.46
CA ASN A 119 -23.54 11.18 -9.17
C ASN A 119 -22.03 11.36 -9.42
N TYR A 120 -21.50 10.65 -10.41
CA TYR A 120 -20.08 10.67 -10.73
C TYR A 120 -19.64 12.00 -11.34
N GLN A 121 -18.54 12.54 -10.83
CA GLN A 121 -17.83 13.71 -11.34
C GLN A 121 -16.41 13.30 -11.68
N VAL A 122 -16.10 13.21 -12.98
CA VAL A 122 -14.77 12.79 -13.43
C VAL A 122 -13.79 13.94 -13.34
N VAL A 123 -12.64 13.70 -12.72
CA VAL A 123 -11.54 14.65 -12.62
C VAL A 123 -10.30 14.16 -13.36
N ASP A 124 -9.41 15.08 -13.69
CA ASP A 124 -8.09 14.85 -14.29
C ASP A 124 -7.03 15.75 -13.62
N ASN A 125 -5.79 15.67 -14.11
CA ASN A 125 -4.67 16.41 -13.55
C ASN A 125 -4.78 17.95 -13.66
N ALA A 126 -5.67 18.45 -14.50
CA ALA A 126 -5.89 19.89 -14.68
C ALA A 126 -7.04 20.42 -13.81
N PHE A 127 -7.83 19.51 -13.24
CA PHE A 127 -9.02 19.88 -12.48
C PHE A 127 -8.65 20.34 -11.06
N SER A 128 -9.23 21.48 -10.66
CA SER A 128 -9.14 22.02 -9.32
C SER A 128 -10.53 22.26 -8.75
N LEU A 129 -10.78 21.80 -7.54
CA LEU A 129 -12.06 21.88 -6.86
C LEU A 129 -11.96 22.83 -5.65
N PRO A 130 -12.44 24.08 -5.76
CA PRO A 130 -12.52 24.95 -4.60
C PRO A 130 -13.61 24.48 -3.64
N ILE A 131 -13.29 24.38 -2.35
CA ILE A 131 -14.19 23.94 -1.29
C ILE A 131 -14.42 24.99 -0.19
N GLY A 132 -13.93 26.18 -0.40
CA GLY A 132 -13.97 27.31 0.53
C GLY A 132 -12.61 27.98 0.60
N LYS A 133 -11.94 27.88 1.76
CA LYS A 133 -10.57 28.39 1.96
C LYS A 133 -9.52 27.52 1.28
N ARG A 134 -9.87 26.29 0.91
CA ARG A 134 -9.01 25.26 0.34
C ARG A 134 -9.40 24.93 -1.08
N THR A 135 -8.41 24.46 -1.82
CA THR A 135 -8.58 23.93 -3.17
C THR A 135 -8.04 22.50 -3.24
N LEU A 136 -8.83 21.57 -3.74
CA LEU A 136 -8.38 20.21 -3.98
C LEU A 136 -7.82 20.11 -5.40
N GLN A 137 -6.60 19.62 -5.54
CA GLN A 137 -5.94 19.32 -6.80
C GLN A 137 -5.81 17.82 -6.94
N PHE A 138 -5.98 17.31 -8.15
CA PHE A 138 -5.94 15.88 -8.43
C PHE A 138 -4.76 15.52 -9.31
N LEU A 139 -4.18 14.33 -9.07
CA LEU A 139 -3.12 13.76 -9.89
C LEU A 139 -3.42 12.30 -10.14
N GLU A 140 -3.70 11.92 -11.40
CA GLU A 140 -3.84 10.52 -11.76
C GLU A 140 -2.51 9.79 -11.59
N THR A 141 -2.53 8.73 -10.80
CA THR A 141 -1.36 7.89 -10.49
C THR A 141 -1.56 6.47 -11.01
N ARG A 142 -2.01 6.37 -12.26
CA ARG A 142 -2.38 5.13 -12.91
C ARG A 142 -1.37 4.01 -12.71
N MET A 143 -1.85 2.84 -12.27
CA MET A 143 -1.07 1.66 -11.93
C MET A 143 -0.22 1.79 -10.65
N LEU A 144 -0.62 2.70 -9.74
CA LEU A 144 -0.14 2.73 -8.38
C LEU A 144 -1.31 2.52 -7.38
N HIS A 145 -1.85 1.28 -7.21
CA HIS A 145 -1.40 0.11 -8.00
C HIS A 145 -2.43 -0.33 -9.04
N TRP A 146 -3.58 0.32 -9.13
CA TRP A 146 -4.65 0.07 -10.12
C TRP A 146 -4.73 1.19 -11.17
N PRO A 147 -5.43 0.93 -12.30
CA PRO A 147 -5.54 1.93 -13.38
C PRO A 147 -6.32 3.19 -13.00
N ASP A 148 -7.12 3.14 -11.96
CA ASP A 148 -7.99 4.21 -11.46
C ASP A 148 -7.34 5.09 -10.40
N SER A 149 -6.23 4.64 -9.80
CA SER A 149 -5.58 5.34 -8.68
C SER A 149 -5.27 6.80 -9.00
N MET A 150 -5.56 7.67 -8.05
CA MET A 150 -5.22 9.09 -8.09
C MET A 150 -4.83 9.60 -6.70
N PHE A 151 -4.17 10.73 -6.66
CA PHE A 151 -3.89 11.50 -5.45
C PHE A 151 -4.80 12.72 -5.38
N THR A 152 -5.12 13.12 -4.15
CA THR A 152 -5.77 14.40 -3.86
C THR A 152 -4.81 15.25 -3.02
N TYR A 153 -4.51 16.48 -3.45
CA TYR A 153 -3.58 17.37 -2.79
C TYR A 153 -4.24 18.68 -2.37
N ILE A 154 -3.92 19.16 -1.18
CA ILE A 154 -4.34 20.46 -0.64
C ILE A 154 -3.11 21.37 -0.55
N PRO A 155 -2.92 22.35 -1.47
CA PRO A 155 -1.77 23.26 -1.44
C PRO A 155 -1.68 24.11 -0.17
N GLU A 156 -2.82 24.58 0.32
CA GLU A 156 -2.91 25.47 1.48
C GLU A 156 -2.38 24.83 2.75
N ASP A 157 -2.68 23.54 2.96
CA ASP A 157 -2.23 22.75 4.11
C ASP A 157 -0.99 21.89 3.80
N LYS A 158 -0.59 21.80 2.51
CA LYS A 158 0.54 20.96 2.04
C LYS A 158 0.35 19.47 2.35
N ILE A 159 -0.91 19.01 2.27
CA ILE A 159 -1.32 17.65 2.58
C ILE A 159 -1.62 16.89 1.30
N LEU A 160 -1.04 15.70 1.18
CA LEU A 160 -1.27 14.75 0.10
C LEU A 160 -2.02 13.54 0.62
N PHE A 161 -3.22 13.28 0.11
CA PHE A 161 -3.94 12.01 0.24
C PHE A 161 -3.48 11.12 -0.92
N SER A 162 -2.70 10.11 -0.59
CA SER A 162 -1.91 9.35 -1.57
C SER A 162 -2.49 8.01 -1.96
N SER A 163 -3.76 7.75 -1.59
CA SER A 163 -4.32 6.43 -1.79
C SER A 163 -3.39 5.35 -1.19
N ASP A 164 -3.19 4.24 -1.85
CA ASP A 164 -2.32 3.16 -1.40
C ASP A 164 -0.83 3.48 -1.41
N ALA A 165 -0.41 4.46 -2.20
CA ALA A 165 1.00 4.81 -2.26
C ALA A 165 1.49 5.33 -0.90
N PHE A 166 2.71 4.93 -0.53
CA PHE A 166 3.34 5.22 0.75
C PHE A 166 2.67 4.55 1.97
N GLY A 167 1.70 3.66 1.72
CA GLY A 167 0.99 2.91 2.74
C GLY A 167 1.80 1.78 3.37
N GLN A 168 1.24 1.24 4.47
CA GLN A 168 1.77 0.07 5.17
C GLN A 168 0.63 -0.69 5.86
N HIS A 169 0.68 -2.03 5.86
CA HIS A 169 -0.24 -2.80 6.71
C HIS A 169 0.25 -2.78 8.15
N TYR A 170 -0.26 -1.82 8.90
CA TYR A 170 0.06 -1.62 10.29
C TYR A 170 -1.14 -1.04 11.05
N ALA A 171 -1.68 -1.80 12.00
CA ALA A 171 -2.61 -1.32 13.00
C ALA A 171 -1.88 -1.24 14.35
N GLY A 172 -1.66 -0.04 14.85
CA GLY A 172 -0.99 0.25 16.11
C GLY A 172 -1.77 1.25 16.95
N LYS A 173 -1.22 1.65 18.08
CA LYS A 173 -1.71 2.78 18.87
C LYS A 173 -1.28 4.10 18.23
N GLU A 174 -0.11 4.07 17.61
CA GLU A 174 0.51 5.16 16.89
C GLU A 174 -0.26 5.44 15.60
N ASN A 175 -0.29 6.69 15.19
CA ASN A 175 -0.96 7.13 13.97
C ASN A 175 -0.03 7.93 13.06
N PHE A 176 1.15 8.32 13.56
CA PHE A 176 2.12 9.12 12.85
C PHE A 176 3.52 8.52 12.91
N ASP A 177 4.34 8.81 11.91
CA ASP A 177 5.72 8.32 11.79
C ASP A 177 6.64 8.79 12.92
N ASP A 178 6.37 9.96 13.52
CA ASP A 178 7.12 10.47 14.68
C ASP A 178 6.75 9.79 16.01
N GLU A 179 5.67 9.03 16.05
CA GLU A 179 5.22 8.30 17.24
C GLU A 179 5.77 6.88 17.29
N ILE A 180 6.02 6.23 16.14
CA ILE A 180 6.38 4.80 16.06
C ILE A 180 7.88 4.54 15.91
N GLY A 181 8.64 5.48 15.35
CA GLY A 181 10.06 5.30 15.11
C GLY A 181 10.40 4.45 13.86
N PRO A 182 11.69 4.02 13.71
CA PRO A 182 12.22 3.46 12.46
C PRO A 182 11.57 2.14 12.00
N CYS A 183 10.96 1.36 12.89
CA CYS A 183 10.39 0.04 12.55
C CYS A 183 9.27 0.12 11.51
N ILE A 184 8.62 1.28 11.36
CA ILE A 184 7.58 1.47 10.34
C ILE A 184 8.12 1.30 8.92
N MET A 185 9.40 1.56 8.72
CA MET A 185 10.03 1.45 7.40
C MET A 185 10.08 -0.01 6.91
N GLU A 186 10.18 -0.99 7.83
CA GLU A 186 10.11 -2.41 7.47
C GLU A 186 8.70 -2.78 6.96
N HIS A 187 7.65 -2.23 7.59
CA HIS A 187 6.28 -2.41 7.12
C HIS A 187 6.04 -1.73 5.76
N ALA A 188 6.58 -0.52 5.56
CA ALA A 188 6.51 0.17 4.28
C ALA A 188 7.29 -0.58 3.18
N LYS A 189 8.48 -1.12 3.50
CA LYS A 189 9.26 -1.97 2.59
C LYS A 189 8.49 -3.23 2.20
N LYS A 190 7.86 -3.89 3.17
CA LYS A 190 7.05 -5.09 2.93
C LYS A 190 5.85 -4.76 2.03
N TYR A 191 5.18 -3.64 2.28
CA TYR A 191 4.08 -3.16 1.44
C TYR A 191 4.56 -2.92 -0.01
N TYR A 192 5.64 -2.16 -0.18
CA TYR A 192 6.21 -1.89 -1.50
C TYR A 192 6.58 -3.17 -2.26
N ALA A 193 7.28 -4.09 -1.60
CA ALA A 193 7.77 -5.34 -2.19
C ALA A 193 6.64 -6.25 -2.69
N ASN A 194 5.46 -6.18 -2.07
CA ASN A 194 4.35 -7.10 -2.35
C ASN A 194 3.21 -6.48 -3.17
N ILE A 195 3.09 -5.14 -3.19
CA ILE A 195 2.03 -4.43 -3.91
C ILE A 195 2.57 -3.65 -5.11
N LEU A 196 3.70 -2.95 -4.93
CA LEU A 196 4.17 -1.96 -5.91
C LEU A 196 5.37 -2.44 -6.74
N LEU A 197 6.07 -3.50 -6.34
CA LEU A 197 7.32 -3.93 -6.97
C LEU A 197 7.21 -4.11 -8.49
N LEU A 198 6.12 -4.75 -8.96
CA LEU A 198 5.90 -4.95 -10.40
C LEU A 198 5.66 -3.64 -11.16
N PHE A 199 5.30 -2.57 -10.46
CA PHE A 199 5.05 -1.24 -11.01
C PHE A 199 6.20 -0.26 -10.76
N SER A 200 7.38 -0.72 -10.37
CA SER A 200 8.53 0.12 -9.99
C SER A 200 8.85 1.22 -11.02
N SER A 201 8.75 0.94 -12.32
CA SER A 201 8.95 1.96 -13.37
C SER A 201 7.91 3.08 -13.33
N LYS A 202 6.67 2.76 -12.92
CA LYS A 202 5.60 3.75 -12.77
C LYS A 202 5.79 4.58 -11.51
N VAL A 203 6.23 3.94 -10.40
CA VAL A 203 6.60 4.63 -9.15
C VAL A 203 7.69 5.67 -9.44
N LYS A 204 8.77 5.27 -10.12
CA LYS A 204 9.87 6.16 -10.48
C LYS A 204 9.38 7.36 -11.29
N ALA A 205 8.63 7.10 -12.37
CA ALA A 205 8.10 8.16 -13.23
C ALA A 205 7.16 9.13 -12.48
N LEU A 206 6.34 8.61 -11.55
CA LEU A 206 5.49 9.45 -10.73
C LEU A 206 6.29 10.36 -9.80
N ILE A 207 7.28 9.83 -9.07
CA ILE A 207 8.11 10.62 -8.16
C ILE A 207 8.86 11.71 -8.94
N GLU A 208 9.40 11.40 -10.12
CA GLU A 208 10.04 12.39 -11.00
C GLU A 208 9.05 13.46 -11.47
N THR A 209 7.78 13.10 -11.70
CA THR A 209 6.72 14.04 -12.09
C THR A 209 6.36 14.95 -10.91
N VAL A 210 6.12 14.40 -9.73
CA VAL A 210 5.81 15.16 -8.51
C VAL A 210 6.95 16.13 -8.17
N ALA A 211 8.20 15.68 -8.32
CA ALA A 211 9.38 16.54 -8.12
C ALA A 211 9.42 17.74 -9.10
N LYS A 212 9.05 17.53 -10.38
CA LYS A 212 8.95 18.61 -11.38
C LYS A 212 7.80 19.60 -11.11
N MET A 213 6.73 19.12 -10.48
CA MET A 213 5.61 19.97 -10.08
C MET A 213 5.95 20.86 -8.88
N ASN A 214 7.08 20.65 -8.19
CA ASN A 214 7.52 21.36 -7.00
C ASN A 214 6.43 21.43 -5.91
N LEU A 215 5.69 20.34 -5.70
CA LEU A 215 4.69 20.28 -4.65
C LEU A 215 5.36 20.35 -3.28
N ASP A 216 4.97 21.33 -2.45
CA ASP A 216 5.43 21.44 -1.06
C ASP A 216 4.60 20.50 -0.18
N ILE A 217 5.03 19.24 -0.05
CA ILE A 217 4.33 18.20 0.72
C ILE A 217 4.92 18.16 2.14
N LYS A 218 4.09 18.45 3.13
CA LYS A 218 4.44 18.40 4.56
C LYS A 218 3.81 17.20 5.27
N THR A 219 2.74 16.65 4.71
CA THR A 219 2.06 15.48 5.25
C THR A 219 1.60 14.59 4.12
N ILE A 220 1.85 13.28 4.25
CA ILE A 220 1.29 12.26 3.35
C ILE A 220 0.33 11.39 4.16
N CYS A 221 -0.89 11.31 3.68
CA CYS A 221 -2.01 10.56 4.25
C CYS A 221 -2.34 9.37 3.34
N PRO A 222 -1.74 8.17 3.55
CA PRO A 222 -2.06 6.99 2.77
C PRO A 222 -3.35 6.34 3.27
N ASP A 223 -3.94 5.47 2.43
CA ASP A 223 -5.16 4.74 2.77
C ASP A 223 -4.90 3.58 3.75
N HIS A 224 -3.64 3.18 3.93
CA HIS A 224 -3.23 2.16 4.90
C HIS A 224 -2.09 2.61 5.80
N GLY A 225 -2.21 2.29 7.09
CA GLY A 225 -1.16 2.47 8.09
C GLY A 225 -1.12 3.88 8.68
N ILE A 226 0.09 4.32 9.01
CA ILE A 226 0.33 5.61 9.66
C ILE A 226 0.46 6.74 8.64
N ILE A 227 0.31 7.97 9.13
CA ILE A 227 0.45 9.20 8.38
C ILE A 227 1.90 9.70 8.52
N TRP A 228 2.51 10.09 7.40
CA TRP A 228 3.86 10.66 7.37
C TRP A 228 3.77 12.18 7.53
N ARG A 229 4.26 12.71 8.67
CA ARG A 229 4.24 14.15 8.97
C ARG A 229 5.57 14.71 9.46
N LYS A 230 6.47 13.87 9.99
CA LYS A 230 7.76 14.33 10.51
C LYS A 230 8.67 14.81 9.39
N ASP A 231 8.86 13.94 8.41
CA ASP A 231 9.62 14.22 7.19
C ASP A 231 9.16 13.27 6.06
N PRO A 232 8.15 13.65 5.27
CA PRO A 232 7.67 12.84 4.16
C PRO A 232 8.71 12.53 3.10
N SER A 233 9.79 13.32 3.01
CA SER A 233 10.87 13.06 2.05
C SER A 233 11.55 11.72 2.29
N VAL A 234 11.56 11.24 3.53
CA VAL A 234 12.15 9.95 3.89
C VAL A 234 11.46 8.80 3.15
N ILE A 235 10.14 8.74 3.18
CA ILE A 235 9.40 7.66 2.48
C ILE A 235 9.42 7.86 0.96
N ILE A 236 9.35 9.09 0.46
CA ILE A 236 9.47 9.39 -0.98
C ILE A 236 10.83 8.91 -1.51
N ASN A 237 11.92 9.21 -0.80
CA ASN A 237 13.26 8.78 -1.18
C ASN A 237 13.40 7.25 -1.13
N LYS A 238 12.77 6.58 -0.16
CA LYS A 238 12.74 5.12 -0.09
C LYS A 238 11.98 4.50 -1.26
N TYR A 239 10.87 5.07 -1.67
CA TYR A 239 10.14 4.62 -2.85
C TYR A 239 10.97 4.80 -4.13
N MET A 240 11.71 5.91 -4.27
CA MET A 240 12.66 6.09 -5.38
C MET A 240 13.75 5.02 -5.34
N GLU A 241 14.40 4.79 -4.20
CA GLU A 241 15.43 3.77 -4.00
C GLU A 241 14.90 2.37 -4.37
N TRP A 242 13.73 1.99 -3.84
CA TRP A 242 13.14 0.68 -4.12
C TRP A 242 12.71 0.53 -5.59
N SER A 243 12.26 1.62 -6.22
CA SER A 243 11.86 1.61 -7.64
C SER A 243 13.03 1.32 -8.60
N GLU A 244 14.24 1.67 -8.21
CA GLU A 244 15.45 1.37 -8.99
C GLU A 244 15.89 -0.09 -8.86
N GLN A 245 15.40 -0.82 -7.86
CA GLN A 245 15.74 -2.22 -7.56
C GLN A 245 17.25 -2.48 -7.61
N LYS A 246 18.05 -1.51 -7.13
CA LYS A 246 19.50 -1.65 -7.08
C LYS A 246 19.89 -2.84 -6.19
N PRO A 247 20.70 -3.77 -6.67
CA PRO A 247 21.12 -4.91 -5.88
C PRO A 247 22.12 -4.50 -4.80
N ALA A 248 21.80 -4.80 -3.55
CA ALA A 248 22.75 -4.75 -2.47
C ALA A 248 23.69 -5.97 -2.48
N LYS A 249 24.77 -5.93 -1.72
CA LYS A 249 25.63 -7.11 -1.46
C LYS A 249 24.92 -8.08 -0.50
N LYS A 250 23.75 -8.55 -0.93
CA LYS A 250 22.82 -9.40 -0.19
C LYS A 250 22.41 -10.61 -1.01
N ALA A 251 22.30 -11.75 -0.37
CA ALA A 251 21.76 -12.99 -0.94
C ALA A 251 20.57 -13.48 -0.11
N VAL A 252 19.56 -14.01 -0.81
CA VAL A 252 18.44 -14.73 -0.20
C VAL A 252 18.50 -16.18 -0.68
N VAL A 253 18.73 -17.11 0.25
CA VAL A 253 18.73 -18.55 0.00
C VAL A 253 17.40 -19.11 0.50
N ILE A 254 16.53 -19.44 -0.44
CA ILE A 254 15.16 -19.95 -0.21
C ILE A 254 15.19 -21.46 -0.42
N TYR A 255 14.70 -22.24 0.53
CA TYR A 255 14.72 -23.68 0.40
C TYR A 255 13.53 -24.37 1.10
N ASP A 256 13.27 -25.59 0.68
CA ASP A 256 12.52 -26.58 1.46
C ASP A 256 13.26 -27.92 1.44
N THR A 257 12.87 -28.83 2.32
CA THR A 257 13.53 -30.13 2.47
C THR A 257 12.55 -31.19 2.97
N MET A 258 12.76 -32.44 2.57
CA MET A 258 12.07 -33.61 3.15
C MET A 258 12.94 -34.31 4.21
N TRP A 259 14.19 -34.61 3.87
CA TRP A 259 15.10 -35.44 4.64
C TRP A 259 16.41 -34.73 4.99
N HIS A 260 16.36 -33.40 5.10
CA HIS A 260 17.47 -32.52 5.49
C HIS A 260 18.65 -32.44 4.50
N SER A 261 18.65 -33.15 3.37
CA SER A 261 19.74 -33.03 2.38
C SER A 261 19.76 -31.64 1.74
N THR A 262 18.64 -31.15 1.23
CA THR A 262 18.53 -29.79 0.67
C THR A 262 18.82 -28.72 1.72
N GLU A 263 18.44 -28.92 2.99
CA GLU A 263 18.75 -28.01 4.08
C GLU A 263 20.25 -27.92 4.33
N LYS A 264 20.98 -29.05 4.38
CA LYS A 264 22.45 -29.06 4.52
C LYS A 264 23.12 -28.31 3.35
N MET A 265 22.65 -28.52 2.12
CA MET A 265 23.15 -27.78 0.95
C MET A 265 22.90 -26.27 1.11
N ALA A 266 21.67 -25.87 1.52
CA ALA A 266 21.31 -24.48 1.75
C ALA A 266 22.17 -23.80 2.82
N GLN A 267 22.43 -24.50 3.93
CA GLN A 267 23.31 -24.04 5.00
C GLN A 267 24.75 -23.83 4.50
N SER A 268 25.32 -24.81 3.81
CA SER A 268 26.67 -24.72 3.25
C SER A 268 26.81 -23.56 2.24
N ILE A 269 25.80 -23.36 1.39
CA ILE A 269 25.77 -22.22 0.44
C ILE A 269 25.71 -20.91 1.23
N ALA A 270 24.87 -20.82 2.24
CA ALA A 270 24.76 -19.62 3.06
C ALA A 270 26.05 -19.29 3.83
N GLU A 271 26.75 -20.31 4.35
CA GLU A 271 28.04 -20.16 5.01
C GLU A 271 29.12 -19.68 4.05
N GLY A 272 29.19 -20.25 2.85
CA GLY A 272 30.14 -19.82 1.82
C GLY A 272 29.92 -18.37 1.37
N LEU A 273 28.64 -17.96 1.22
CA LEU A 273 28.29 -16.57 0.89
C LEU A 273 28.68 -15.61 2.03
N LYS A 274 28.39 -15.97 3.28
CA LYS A 274 28.79 -15.17 4.46
C LYS A 274 30.30 -15.04 4.58
N ALA A 275 31.04 -16.13 4.37
CA ALA A 275 32.50 -16.12 4.38
C ALA A 275 33.09 -15.20 3.29
N SER A 276 32.35 -15.01 2.19
CA SER A 276 32.68 -14.06 1.09
C SER A 276 32.21 -12.63 1.39
N GLY A 277 31.74 -12.34 2.60
CA GLY A 277 31.28 -11.02 3.03
C GLY A 277 29.95 -10.59 2.39
N VAL A 278 29.09 -11.54 2.03
CA VAL A 278 27.73 -11.29 1.51
C VAL A 278 26.73 -11.40 2.67
N PHE A 279 25.95 -10.38 2.93
CA PHE A 279 24.83 -10.49 3.87
C PHE A 279 23.86 -11.54 3.35
N THR A 280 23.59 -12.58 4.12
CA THR A 280 22.83 -13.74 3.63
C THR A 280 21.68 -14.09 4.53
N MET A 281 20.47 -14.04 3.96
CA MET A 281 19.24 -14.56 4.56
C MET A 281 19.02 -16.01 4.13
N LEU A 282 18.84 -16.90 5.09
CA LEU A 282 18.50 -18.30 4.87
C LEU A 282 17.02 -18.51 5.25
N MET A 283 16.18 -18.76 4.26
CA MET A 283 14.72 -18.75 4.44
C MET A 283 14.11 -20.10 4.06
N HIS A 284 13.60 -20.81 5.06
CA HIS A 284 12.85 -22.05 4.86
C HIS A 284 11.41 -21.73 4.44
N ALA A 285 10.96 -22.17 3.26
CA ALA A 285 9.69 -21.77 2.65
C ALA A 285 8.43 -22.13 3.48
N ARG A 286 8.50 -23.11 4.38
CA ARG A 286 7.40 -23.43 5.31
C ARG A 286 7.40 -22.58 6.59
N LYS A 287 8.50 -21.86 6.90
CA LYS A 287 8.62 -21.05 8.12
C LYS A 287 8.43 -19.57 7.85
N TRP A 288 8.61 -19.14 6.61
CA TRP A 288 8.48 -17.77 6.18
C TRP A 288 7.34 -17.65 5.18
N HIS A 289 6.47 -16.68 5.39
CA HIS A 289 5.44 -16.39 4.41
C HIS A 289 6.09 -15.86 3.11
N ARG A 290 5.50 -16.18 1.95
CA ARG A 290 6.03 -15.73 0.65
C ARG A 290 6.22 -14.22 0.56
N SER A 291 5.38 -13.42 1.25
CA SER A 291 5.51 -11.96 1.29
C SER A 291 6.73 -11.50 2.07
N ASP A 292 7.14 -12.21 3.13
CA ASP A 292 8.37 -11.91 3.87
C ASP A 292 9.59 -12.24 3.02
N ILE A 293 9.53 -13.35 2.29
CA ILE A 293 10.58 -13.73 1.32
C ILE A 293 10.74 -12.65 0.26
N MET A 294 9.63 -12.14 -0.30
CA MET A 294 9.68 -11.08 -1.32
C MET A 294 10.20 -9.76 -0.76
N THR A 295 9.94 -9.45 0.50
CA THR A 295 10.50 -8.27 1.19
C THR A 295 12.03 -8.34 1.24
N GLU A 296 12.59 -9.53 1.50
CA GLU A 296 14.02 -9.76 1.50
C GLU A 296 14.62 -9.78 0.08
N VAL A 297 13.86 -10.23 -0.91
CA VAL A 297 14.26 -10.26 -2.31
C VAL A 297 14.34 -8.86 -2.93
N LEU A 298 13.56 -7.88 -2.44
CA LEU A 298 13.48 -6.53 -3.01
C LEU A 298 14.86 -5.91 -3.28
N ASP A 299 15.75 -5.97 -2.31
CA ASP A 299 17.10 -5.38 -2.37
C ASP A 299 18.23 -6.41 -2.53
N ALA A 300 17.91 -7.69 -2.66
CA ALA A 300 18.92 -8.73 -2.86
C ALA A 300 19.62 -8.62 -4.22
N GLY A 301 20.91 -8.92 -4.26
CA GLY A 301 21.68 -9.07 -5.49
C GLY A 301 21.71 -10.51 -6.02
N LEU A 302 21.42 -11.49 -5.12
CA LEU A 302 21.41 -12.91 -5.46
C LEU A 302 20.21 -13.59 -4.81
N VAL A 303 19.50 -14.38 -5.60
CA VAL A 303 18.43 -15.28 -5.13
C VAL A 303 18.83 -16.72 -5.47
N VAL A 304 18.88 -17.57 -4.45
CA VAL A 304 19.24 -18.98 -4.59
C VAL A 304 18.07 -19.84 -4.13
N ILE A 305 17.60 -20.77 -4.97
CA ILE A 305 16.41 -21.57 -4.69
C ILE A 305 16.79 -23.04 -4.60
N GLY A 306 16.47 -23.67 -3.47
CA GLY A 306 16.78 -25.07 -3.17
C GLY A 306 15.53 -25.93 -3.00
N SER A 307 15.41 -27.02 -3.80
CA SER A 307 14.27 -27.92 -3.75
C SER A 307 14.68 -29.40 -3.68
N PRO A 308 14.04 -30.22 -2.82
CA PRO A 308 14.04 -31.65 -3.07
C PRO A 308 13.10 -31.94 -4.25
N THR A 309 13.34 -33.08 -4.94
CA THR A 309 12.41 -33.58 -5.95
C THR A 309 11.28 -34.33 -5.28
N MET A 310 10.04 -34.00 -5.63
CA MET A 310 8.84 -34.72 -5.22
C MET A 310 7.96 -34.99 -6.43
N ASN A 311 7.57 -36.25 -6.66
CA ASN A 311 6.76 -36.63 -7.83
C ASN A 311 7.34 -36.15 -9.17
N ASN A 312 8.66 -36.17 -9.30
CA ASN A 312 9.43 -35.66 -10.46
C ASN A 312 9.26 -34.16 -10.76
N VAL A 313 8.83 -33.36 -9.77
CA VAL A 313 8.63 -31.91 -9.91
C VAL A 313 9.20 -31.15 -8.71
N LEU A 314 9.16 -29.82 -8.81
CA LEU A 314 9.50 -28.90 -7.76
C LEU A 314 8.61 -29.09 -6.52
N TYR A 315 9.18 -28.95 -5.33
CA TYR A 315 8.42 -29.06 -4.08
C TYR A 315 7.32 -27.99 -4.00
N PRO A 316 6.08 -28.35 -3.58
CA PRO A 316 4.91 -27.48 -3.68
C PRO A 316 5.07 -26.09 -3.03
N THR A 317 5.71 -26.01 -1.86
CA THR A 317 5.93 -24.73 -1.15
C THR A 317 6.83 -23.77 -1.95
N LEU A 318 7.78 -24.31 -2.70
CA LEU A 318 8.64 -23.50 -3.57
C LEU A 318 7.91 -23.08 -4.85
N SER A 319 6.97 -23.91 -5.34
CA SER A 319 6.10 -23.53 -6.46
C SER A 319 5.24 -22.32 -6.09
N ASP A 320 4.72 -22.25 -4.87
CA ASP A 320 3.98 -21.10 -4.34
C ASP A 320 4.85 -19.83 -4.36
N VAL A 321 6.04 -19.88 -3.74
CA VAL A 321 6.98 -18.75 -3.70
C VAL A 321 7.39 -18.30 -5.09
N MET A 322 7.72 -19.24 -6.00
CA MET A 322 8.15 -18.92 -7.36
C MET A 322 7.02 -18.33 -8.20
N THR A 323 5.79 -18.82 -8.04
CA THR A 323 4.62 -18.27 -8.73
C THR A 323 4.36 -16.83 -8.29
N TYR A 324 4.43 -16.58 -6.99
CA TYR A 324 4.28 -15.26 -6.41
C TYR A 324 5.38 -14.30 -6.88
N MET A 325 6.65 -14.74 -6.80
CA MET A 325 7.82 -13.99 -7.29
C MET A 325 7.72 -13.66 -8.79
N LYS A 326 7.26 -14.62 -9.61
CA LYS A 326 7.04 -14.40 -11.05
C LYS A 326 6.03 -13.29 -11.32
N GLY A 327 4.97 -13.19 -10.50
CA GLY A 327 3.96 -12.12 -10.60
C GLY A 327 4.55 -10.74 -10.28
N LEU A 328 5.37 -10.65 -9.25
CA LEU A 328 5.99 -9.40 -8.77
C LEU A 328 7.18 -8.92 -9.61
N ARG A 329 7.77 -9.79 -10.44
CA ARG A 329 8.82 -9.47 -11.42
C ARG A 329 10.03 -8.72 -10.84
N PRO A 330 10.69 -9.23 -9.78
CA PRO A 330 11.92 -8.59 -9.29
C PRO A 330 12.98 -8.52 -10.38
N GLN A 331 13.66 -7.39 -10.48
CA GLN A 331 14.65 -7.10 -11.52
C GLN A 331 16.06 -6.99 -10.93
N ASN A 332 17.09 -7.03 -11.79
CA ASN A 332 18.50 -6.84 -11.43
C ASN A 332 19.01 -7.88 -10.41
N LYS A 333 18.47 -9.11 -10.45
CA LYS A 333 18.90 -10.21 -9.57
C LYS A 333 19.70 -11.25 -10.35
N LYS A 334 20.80 -11.72 -9.75
CA LYS A 334 21.38 -13.00 -10.13
C LYS A 334 20.57 -14.12 -9.50
N ALA A 335 20.48 -15.26 -10.19
CA ALA A 335 19.75 -16.41 -9.67
C ALA A 335 20.58 -17.69 -9.80
N ALA A 336 20.40 -18.59 -8.84
CA ALA A 336 20.96 -19.94 -8.88
C ALA A 336 19.92 -20.93 -8.30
N ALA A 337 20.04 -22.20 -8.69
CA ALA A 337 19.20 -23.26 -8.16
C ALA A 337 20.09 -24.44 -7.71
N PHE A 338 19.62 -25.15 -6.69
CA PHE A 338 20.20 -26.41 -6.21
C PHE A 338 19.11 -27.35 -5.73
N GLY A 339 19.45 -28.63 -5.53
CA GLY A 339 18.46 -29.57 -5.04
C GLY A 339 19.01 -30.99 -4.82
N SER A 340 18.14 -31.82 -4.26
CA SER A 340 18.37 -33.24 -4.08
C SER A 340 17.26 -34.05 -4.71
N TYR A 341 17.59 -35.22 -5.22
CA TYR A 341 16.67 -36.18 -5.86
C TYR A 341 16.82 -37.57 -5.26
#